data_c617a718c428bca81f0a0d71a2fff7ae
#
_entry.id   c617a718c428bca81f0a0d71a2fff7ae
#
_cell.length_a   1.000
_cell.length_b   1.000
_cell.length_c   1.000
_cell.angle_alpha   90.00
_cell.angle_beta   90.00
_cell.angle_gamma   90.00
#
_symmetry.space_group_name_H-M   'P 1'
#
loop_
_entity.id
_entity.type
_entity.pdbx_description
1 polymer ?
#
loop_
_entity_poly.entity_id
_entity_poly.type
_entity_poly.pdbx_seq_one_letter_code
_entity_poly.pdbx_strand_id
1 'polypeptide(L)'
;MALPGECNAAAGDEVTVDLHTANRDTAAFGNDAAQFNPHRALHKGQAPYGLSFGLGMHACLGLNLAAGVLPKSDTDPAQHHYGTVAMIVRALLAHRVRPDAADAPTKDATTTRDLWGRYPVLLE
;
A
#
# COMPACT_ATOMS: atom_id res chain seq x y z
N MET A 1 -18.49 13.99 20.77
CA MET A 1 -17.03 14.07 20.57
C MET A 1 -16.84 14.54 19.14
N ALA A 2 -16.59 15.83 18.91
CA ALA A 2 -16.37 16.38 17.58
C ALA A 2 -15.04 15.82 17.05
N LEU A 3 -15.04 15.30 15.83
CA LEU A 3 -13.81 14.91 15.14
C LEU A 3 -13.04 16.17 14.82
N PRO A 4 -11.72 16.23 15.09
CA PRO A 4 -10.90 17.37 14.70
C PRO A 4 -10.88 17.47 13.16
N GLY A 5 -11.40 18.57 12.63
CA GLY A 5 -11.52 18.84 11.20
C GLY A 5 -12.92 18.51 10.67
N GLU A 6 -13.93 19.27 11.06
CA GLU A 6 -15.23 19.26 10.37
C GLU A 6 -15.00 19.69 8.91
N CYS A 7 -15.13 18.73 8.00
CA CYS A 7 -15.23 19.03 6.58
C CYS A 7 -16.67 19.50 6.33
N ASN A 8 -16.88 20.80 6.13
CA ASN A 8 -18.19 21.36 5.78
C ASN A 8 -18.46 21.09 4.29
N ALA A 9 -18.86 19.85 3.97
CA ALA A 9 -19.32 19.51 2.63
C ALA A 9 -20.83 19.77 2.52
N ALA A 10 -21.23 20.51 1.50
CA ALA A 10 -22.63 20.73 1.15
C ALA A 10 -23.15 19.60 0.25
N ALA A 11 -24.49 19.50 0.14
CA ALA A 11 -25.08 18.53 -0.77
C ALA A 11 -24.69 18.87 -2.23
N GLY A 12 -24.07 17.91 -2.92
CA GLY A 12 -23.56 18.06 -4.28
C GLY A 12 -22.07 18.33 -4.37
N ASP A 13 -21.37 18.53 -3.27
CA ASP A 13 -19.92 18.65 -3.26
C ASP A 13 -19.24 17.31 -3.56
N GLU A 14 -18.15 17.37 -4.34
CA GLU A 14 -17.28 16.22 -4.55
C GLU A 14 -16.24 16.16 -3.42
N VAL A 15 -16.20 15.02 -2.72
CA VAL A 15 -15.24 14.78 -1.64
C VAL A 15 -14.20 13.78 -2.09
N THR A 16 -12.93 14.23 -2.17
CA THR A 16 -11.79 13.38 -2.49
C THR A 16 -11.02 13.01 -1.22
N VAL A 17 -10.81 11.72 -1.00
CA VAL A 17 -9.99 11.21 0.10
C VAL A 17 -8.56 10.96 -0.39
N ASP A 18 -7.60 11.70 0.14
CA ASP A 18 -6.17 11.50 -0.16
C ASP A 18 -5.60 10.36 0.68
N LEU A 19 -5.71 9.14 0.16
CA LEU A 19 -5.19 7.94 0.82
C LEU A 19 -3.66 7.93 0.91
N HIS A 20 -2.97 8.60 -0.02
CA HIS A 20 -1.52 8.68 -0.01
C HIS A 20 -1.02 9.48 1.20
N THR A 21 -1.60 10.65 1.43
CA THR A 21 -1.27 11.49 2.60
C THR A 21 -1.74 10.83 3.90
N ALA A 22 -2.95 10.27 3.93
CA ALA A 22 -3.47 9.59 5.10
C ALA A 22 -2.61 8.39 5.54
N ASN A 23 -2.06 7.62 4.60
CA ASN A 23 -1.16 6.50 4.90
C ASN A 23 0.26 6.94 5.32
N ARG A 24 0.56 8.24 5.28
CA ARG A 24 1.82 8.84 5.73
C ARG A 24 1.66 9.75 6.93
N ASP A 25 0.50 9.73 7.56
CA ASP A 25 0.24 10.49 8.79
C ASP A 25 1.14 9.98 9.93
N THR A 26 2.00 10.85 10.42
CA THR A 26 2.93 10.54 11.51
C THR A 26 2.23 10.27 12.84
N ALA A 27 1.03 10.82 13.06
CA ALA A 27 0.24 10.53 14.25
C ALA A 27 -0.31 9.09 14.24
N ALA A 28 -0.60 8.55 13.03
CA ALA A 28 -1.09 7.20 12.86
C ALA A 28 0.04 6.17 12.71
N PHE A 29 1.12 6.50 11.98
CA PHE A 29 2.13 5.54 11.55
C PHE A 29 3.55 5.83 12.09
N GLY A 30 3.71 6.83 12.96
CA GLY A 30 4.98 7.20 13.55
C GLY A 30 5.86 8.08 12.66
N ASN A 31 7.01 8.51 13.20
CA ASN A 31 7.87 9.50 12.55
C ASN A 31 8.48 9.04 11.21
N ASP A 32 8.50 7.74 10.96
CA ASP A 32 8.97 7.13 9.71
C ASP A 32 7.85 6.82 8.72
N ALA A 33 6.64 7.38 8.91
CA ALA A 33 5.44 7.09 8.13
C ALA A 33 5.63 7.21 6.61
N ALA A 34 6.51 8.13 6.15
CA ALA A 34 6.83 8.30 4.74
C ALA A 34 7.86 7.28 4.19
N GLN A 35 8.48 6.48 5.05
CA GLN A 35 9.50 5.52 4.67
C GLN A 35 8.93 4.11 4.51
N PHE A 36 9.53 3.32 3.62
CA PHE A 36 9.24 1.89 3.55
C PHE A 36 9.88 1.17 4.74
N ASN A 37 9.06 0.77 5.71
CA ASN A 37 9.49 0.02 6.89
C ASN A 37 8.54 -1.17 7.13
N PRO A 38 8.89 -2.39 6.65
CA PRO A 38 8.06 -3.58 6.84
C PRO A 38 8.03 -4.08 8.30
N HIS A 39 8.95 -3.59 9.14
CA HIS A 39 9.05 -3.95 10.57
C HIS A 39 8.49 -2.87 11.49
N ARG A 40 7.75 -1.91 10.96
CA ARG A 40 7.14 -0.83 11.74
C ARG A 40 6.24 -1.41 12.84
N ALA A 41 6.41 -0.90 14.06
CA ALA A 41 5.48 -1.19 15.14
C ALA A 41 4.13 -0.51 14.86
N LEU A 42 3.08 -1.30 14.81
CA LEU A 42 1.72 -0.83 14.57
C LEU A 42 0.93 -0.76 15.87
N HIS A 43 0.01 0.18 15.97
CA HIS A 43 -0.93 0.22 17.09
C HIS A 43 -1.91 -0.96 17.01
N LYS A 44 -2.44 -1.36 18.18
CA LYS A 44 -3.43 -2.45 18.25
C LYS A 44 -4.62 -2.18 17.33
N GLY A 45 -4.90 -3.11 16.45
CA GLY A 45 -6.00 -3.02 15.48
C GLY A 45 -5.67 -2.28 14.19
N GLN A 46 -4.47 -1.74 14.04
CA GLN A 46 -4.01 -1.11 12.81
C GLN A 46 -3.49 -2.15 11.81
N ALA A 47 -3.95 -2.07 10.58
CA ALA A 47 -3.46 -2.94 9.52
C ALA A 47 -2.13 -2.40 8.93
N PRO A 48 -1.17 -3.26 8.55
CA PRO A 48 0.11 -2.83 7.97
C PRO A 48 -0.02 -2.09 6.64
N TYR A 49 -1.11 -2.31 5.92
CA TYR A 49 -1.42 -1.64 4.66
C TYR A 49 -2.23 -0.34 4.85
N GLY A 50 -2.51 0.07 6.09
CA GLY A 50 -3.26 1.29 6.40
C GLY A 50 -4.62 1.34 5.69
N LEU A 51 -4.86 2.43 4.96
CA LEU A 51 -6.11 2.67 4.21
C LEU A 51 -6.05 2.23 2.74
N SER A 52 -4.98 1.58 2.29
CA SER A 52 -4.78 1.22 0.88
C SER A 52 -5.90 0.36 0.29
N PHE A 53 -6.64 -0.34 1.11
CA PHE A 53 -7.77 -1.19 0.73
C PHE A 53 -9.13 -0.66 1.22
N GLY A 54 -9.20 0.62 1.59
CA GLY A 54 -10.42 1.24 2.12
C GLY A 54 -10.76 0.80 3.54
N LEU A 55 -11.88 1.27 4.05
CA LEU A 55 -12.37 0.99 5.41
C LEU A 55 -13.89 0.80 5.44
N GLY A 56 -14.37 0.10 6.48
CA GLY A 56 -15.78 -0.07 6.76
C GLY A 56 -16.53 -0.75 5.62
N MET A 57 -17.68 -0.22 5.25
CA MET A 57 -18.51 -0.77 4.17
C MET A 57 -17.90 -0.64 2.77
N HIS A 58 -16.87 0.19 2.62
CA HIS A 58 -16.13 0.38 1.38
C HIS A 58 -14.78 -0.36 1.38
N ALA A 59 -14.55 -1.28 2.32
CA ALA A 59 -13.36 -2.13 2.29
C ALA A 59 -13.32 -2.97 1.00
N CYS A 60 -12.13 -3.11 0.44
CA CYS A 60 -11.92 -3.83 -0.81
C CYS A 60 -12.31 -5.31 -0.67
N LEU A 61 -13.25 -5.77 -1.48
CA LEU A 61 -13.65 -7.19 -1.52
C LEU A 61 -12.51 -8.12 -1.95
N GLY A 62 -11.57 -7.59 -2.76
CA GLY A 62 -10.39 -8.31 -3.23
C GLY A 62 -9.18 -8.27 -2.29
N LEU A 63 -9.30 -7.73 -1.07
CA LEU A 63 -8.19 -7.59 -0.14
C LEU A 63 -7.39 -8.90 0.02
N ASN A 64 -8.07 -9.99 0.36
CA ASN A 64 -7.41 -11.27 0.58
C ASN A 64 -6.79 -11.85 -0.70
N LEU A 65 -7.40 -11.58 -1.86
CA LEU A 65 -6.84 -12.00 -3.14
C LEU A 65 -5.57 -11.21 -3.49
N ALA A 66 -5.57 -9.90 -3.28
CA ALA A 66 -4.46 -9.02 -3.64
C ALA A 66 -3.33 -9.06 -2.59
N ALA A 67 -3.65 -8.84 -1.33
CA ALA A 67 -2.68 -8.71 -0.24
C ALA A 67 -2.42 -10.03 0.51
N GLY A 68 -3.31 -11.01 0.40
CA GLY A 68 -3.28 -12.24 1.18
C GLY A 68 -3.85 -12.07 2.58
N VAL A 69 -3.80 -13.14 3.34
CA VAL A 69 -4.20 -13.17 4.75
C VAL A 69 -2.98 -12.82 5.61
N LEU A 70 -3.15 -12.01 6.64
CA LEU A 70 -2.05 -11.69 7.55
C LEU A 70 -1.61 -12.96 8.30
N PRO A 71 -0.31 -13.31 8.31
CA PRO A 71 0.17 -14.48 9.02
C PRO A 71 0.02 -14.29 10.53
N LYS A 72 -0.26 -15.38 11.22
CA LYS A 72 -0.20 -15.48 12.69
C LYS A 72 1.09 -16.17 13.10
N SER A 73 1.40 -16.17 14.40
CA SER A 73 2.61 -16.79 14.94
C SER A 73 2.73 -18.29 14.66
N ASP A 74 1.60 -18.98 14.45
CA ASP A 74 1.48 -20.40 14.20
C ASP A 74 1.16 -20.76 12.74
N THR A 75 1.21 -19.75 11.84
CA THR A 75 0.91 -19.96 10.41
C THR A 75 2.00 -20.81 9.75
N ASP A 76 1.60 -21.95 9.18
CA ASP A 76 2.49 -22.75 8.32
C ASP A 76 2.73 -22.02 6.98
N PRO A 77 3.98 -21.64 6.66
CA PRO A 77 4.30 -20.95 5.40
C PRO A 77 3.92 -21.74 4.15
N ALA A 78 3.89 -23.07 4.21
CA ALA A 78 3.55 -23.92 3.07
C ALA A 78 2.04 -23.92 2.77
N GLN A 79 1.22 -23.66 3.77
CA GLN A 79 -0.24 -23.61 3.67
C GLN A 79 -0.80 -22.18 3.70
N HIS A 80 0.09 -21.19 3.79
CA HIS A 80 -0.33 -19.80 3.92
C HIS A 80 -0.91 -19.25 2.61
N HIS A 81 -2.03 -18.54 2.72
CA HIS A 81 -2.65 -17.83 1.60
C HIS A 81 -1.92 -16.50 1.34
N TYR A 82 -0.95 -16.54 0.44
CA TYR A 82 -0.27 -15.35 -0.05
C TYR A 82 -1.14 -14.63 -1.09
N GLY A 83 -1.25 -13.31 -1.01
CA GLY A 83 -1.93 -12.53 -2.03
C GLY A 83 -1.13 -12.45 -3.33
N THR A 84 -1.81 -12.13 -4.42
CA THR A 84 -1.21 -12.03 -5.77
C THR A 84 -0.01 -11.07 -5.79
N VAL A 85 -0.10 -9.92 -5.10
CA VAL A 85 1.00 -8.96 -5.02
C VAL A 85 2.22 -9.55 -4.32
N ALA A 86 2.02 -10.26 -3.20
CA ALA A 86 3.12 -10.92 -2.49
C ALA A 86 3.77 -12.02 -3.34
N MET A 87 2.98 -12.78 -4.09
CA MET A 87 3.49 -13.81 -5.00
C MET A 87 4.32 -13.22 -6.14
N ILE A 88 3.85 -12.10 -6.75
CA ILE A 88 4.60 -11.38 -7.78
C ILE A 88 5.94 -10.89 -7.22
N VAL A 89 5.92 -10.21 -6.05
CA VAL A 89 7.14 -9.71 -5.41
C VAL A 89 8.12 -10.86 -5.10
N ARG A 90 7.62 -11.99 -4.57
CA ARG A 90 8.47 -13.18 -4.32
C ARG A 90 9.10 -13.71 -5.60
N ALA A 91 8.35 -13.79 -6.69
CA ALA A 91 8.88 -14.23 -7.98
C ALA A 91 9.96 -13.26 -8.49
N LEU A 92 9.73 -11.95 -8.42
CA LEU A 92 10.71 -10.94 -8.81
C LEU A 92 12.00 -11.06 -7.98
N LEU A 93 11.87 -11.24 -6.66
CA LEU A 93 13.03 -11.42 -5.77
C LEU A 93 13.77 -12.74 -6.04
N ALA A 94 13.07 -13.83 -6.35
CA ALA A 94 13.68 -15.11 -6.70
C ALA A 94 14.53 -15.02 -7.99
N HIS A 95 14.13 -14.16 -8.92
CA HIS A 95 14.86 -13.86 -10.16
C HIS A 95 15.83 -12.66 -10.02
N ARG A 96 16.15 -12.26 -8.80
CA ARG A 96 17.10 -11.16 -8.50
C ARG A 96 16.87 -9.91 -9.34
N VAL A 97 15.59 -9.57 -9.55
CA VAL A 97 15.21 -8.39 -10.33
C VAL A 97 15.85 -7.15 -9.75
N ARG A 98 16.49 -6.36 -10.61
CA ARG A 98 17.10 -5.08 -10.24
C ARG A 98 16.80 -4.01 -11.28
N PRO A 99 16.80 -2.71 -10.91
CA PRO A 99 16.65 -1.64 -11.88
C PRO A 99 17.74 -1.72 -12.95
N ASP A 100 17.38 -1.43 -14.20
CA ASP A 100 18.35 -1.25 -15.27
C ASP A 100 19.03 0.13 -15.15
N ALA A 101 20.28 0.16 -14.74
CA ALA A 101 21.01 1.42 -14.60
C ALA A 101 21.33 2.12 -15.94
N ALA A 102 21.24 1.39 -17.06
CA ALA A 102 21.47 1.95 -18.40
C ALA A 102 20.21 2.57 -19.01
N ASP A 103 19.03 2.28 -18.45
CA ASP A 103 17.74 2.71 -18.97
C ASP A 103 16.87 3.29 -17.84
N ALA A 104 16.85 4.61 -17.73
CA ALA A 104 16.17 5.30 -16.63
C ALA A 104 14.66 5.09 -16.65
N PRO A 105 14.03 4.88 -15.47
CA PRO A 105 12.58 4.80 -15.38
C PRO A 105 11.93 6.14 -15.71
N THR A 106 10.72 6.11 -16.28
CA THR A 106 9.96 7.30 -16.64
C THR A 106 8.60 7.32 -15.95
N LYS A 107 8.17 8.52 -15.54
CA LYS A 107 6.84 8.74 -14.97
C LYS A 107 5.77 8.69 -16.05
N ASP A 108 4.56 8.32 -15.68
CA ASP A 108 3.39 8.39 -16.54
C ASP A 108 2.96 9.85 -16.70
N ALA A 109 3.16 10.40 -17.90
CA ALA A 109 2.80 11.78 -18.24
C ALA A 109 1.30 11.97 -18.53
N THR A 110 0.51 10.89 -18.58
CA THR A 110 -0.93 10.96 -18.89
C THR A 110 -1.80 11.19 -17.64
N THR A 111 -1.20 11.19 -16.46
CA THR A 111 -1.88 11.36 -15.17
C THR A 111 -1.17 12.38 -14.28
N THR A 112 -1.93 13.04 -13.42
CA THR A 112 -1.39 13.90 -12.36
C THR A 112 -0.88 13.11 -11.14
N ARG A 113 -1.11 11.80 -11.10
CA ARG A 113 -0.63 10.92 -10.04
C ARG A 113 0.85 10.62 -10.23
N ASP A 114 1.57 10.43 -9.14
CA ASP A 114 2.99 10.06 -9.15
C ASP A 114 3.16 8.56 -9.46
N LEU A 115 2.83 8.17 -10.70
CA LEU A 115 2.92 6.79 -11.18
C LEU A 115 4.10 6.61 -12.13
N TRP A 116 4.64 5.39 -12.13
CA TRP A 116 5.63 4.99 -13.14
C TRP A 116 4.91 4.53 -14.41
N GLY A 117 5.22 5.16 -15.55
CA GLY A 117 4.77 4.71 -16.85
C GLY A 117 5.64 3.58 -17.40
N ARG A 118 6.95 3.63 -17.08
CA ARG A 118 7.93 2.61 -17.45
C ARG A 118 8.99 2.47 -16.36
N TYR A 119 9.32 1.24 -15.99
CA TYR A 119 10.36 0.94 -15.02
C TYR A 119 11.21 -0.24 -15.52
N PRO A 120 12.28 0.01 -16.30
CA PRO A 120 13.13 -1.04 -16.84
C PRO A 120 13.84 -1.84 -15.73
N VAL A 121 13.85 -3.15 -15.89
CA VAL A 121 14.50 -4.06 -14.93
C VAL A 121 15.33 -5.11 -15.66
N LEU A 122 16.36 -5.59 -15.00
CA LEU A 122 17.17 -6.75 -15.39
C LEU A 122 16.75 -7.95 -14.55
N LEU A 123 16.76 -9.11 -15.16
CA LEU A 123 16.56 -10.41 -14.54
C LEU A 123 17.89 -11.17 -14.51
N GLU A 124 18.22 -11.82 -13.39
CA GLU A 124 19.38 -12.70 -13.25
C GLU A 124 18.95 -14.13 -12.95
#